data_435518e2de3fcba10c628b5ce47d0e59
#
_entry.id   435518e2de3fcba10c628b5ce47d0e59
#
_cell.length_a   1.000
_cell.length_b   1.000
_cell.length_c   1.000
_cell.angle_alpha   90.00
_cell.angle_beta   90.00
_cell.angle_gamma   90.00
#
_symmetry.space_group_name_H-M   'P 1'
#
loop_
_entity.id
_entity.type
_entity.pdbx_description
1 polymer ?
#
loop_
_entity_poly.entity_id
_entity_poly.type
_entity_poly.pdbx_seq_one_letter_code
_entity_poly.pdbx_strand_id
1 'polypeptide(L)'
;MSNLAVISPQDPVLPIGSSLTAVCTVSAELEITARSLYWTLNGRRLARNTYRVLSPTESSVTLHQLNGSLQRSGDNLVCHRSNGEVLAGSCLYVGSLPEKPVNLTCWSRNTKDLSCRWCPGSPGERFINTKYSLKYKLKWYGKEKECEDYTGQPYTCYVPRDLAIFTPYEVWVEASNQLGSATSDVITLDILDV
;
A
#
# COMPACT_ATOMS: atom_id res chain seq x y z
N MET A 1 -14.66 -8.97 25.03
CA MET A 1 -15.30 -10.10 24.34
C MET A 1 -14.23 -11.01 23.79
N SER A 2 -14.20 -12.28 24.18
CA SER A 2 -13.28 -13.24 23.58
C SER A 2 -13.70 -13.47 22.13
N ASN A 3 -12.78 -13.24 21.19
CA ASN A 3 -13.00 -13.59 19.79
C ASN A 3 -13.10 -15.11 19.69
N LEU A 4 -14.27 -15.62 19.33
CA LEU A 4 -14.51 -17.04 19.20
C LEU A 4 -13.89 -17.64 17.94
N ALA A 5 -13.51 -16.79 16.98
CA ALA A 5 -12.80 -17.19 15.76
C ALA A 5 -11.96 -16.03 15.24
N VAL A 6 -10.84 -16.36 14.60
CA VAL A 6 -9.95 -15.38 13.99
C VAL A 6 -9.46 -15.89 12.64
N ILE A 7 -9.23 -14.96 11.71
CA ILE A 7 -8.55 -15.24 10.43
C ILE A 7 -7.15 -14.67 10.47
N SER A 8 -6.19 -15.44 10.00
CA SER A 8 -4.80 -15.01 9.81
C SER A 8 -4.41 -15.25 8.34
N PRO A 9 -3.83 -14.27 7.64
CA PRO A 9 -3.52 -12.91 8.09
C PRO A 9 -4.76 -12.03 8.18
N GLN A 10 -4.72 -11.03 9.06
CA GLN A 10 -5.80 -10.06 9.22
C GLN A 10 -5.50 -8.83 8.38
N ASP A 11 -6.41 -8.53 7.45
CA ASP A 11 -6.37 -7.34 6.58
C ASP A 11 -5.05 -7.15 5.83
N PRO A 12 -4.57 -8.18 5.09
CA PRO A 12 -3.29 -8.10 4.41
C PRO A 12 -3.33 -7.20 3.17
N VAL A 13 -2.19 -6.60 2.85
CA VAL A 13 -1.95 -5.89 1.59
C VAL A 13 -1.12 -6.79 0.69
N LEU A 14 -1.62 -7.08 -0.51
CA LEU A 14 -1.08 -8.11 -1.39
C LEU A 14 -0.88 -7.56 -2.81
N PRO A 15 0.18 -7.99 -3.51
CA PRO A 15 0.34 -7.62 -4.92
C PRO A 15 -0.64 -8.37 -5.82
N ILE A 16 -1.06 -7.70 -6.89
CA ILE A 16 -1.90 -8.32 -7.93
C ILE A 16 -1.17 -9.55 -8.49
N GLY A 17 -1.91 -10.63 -8.71
CA GLY A 17 -1.36 -11.87 -9.23
C GLY A 17 -0.73 -12.79 -8.19
N SER A 18 -0.63 -12.35 -6.94
CA SER A 18 -0.10 -13.18 -5.87
C SER A 18 -1.12 -14.19 -5.37
N SER A 19 -0.65 -15.12 -4.53
CA SER A 19 -1.48 -16.13 -3.88
C SER A 19 -1.54 -15.84 -2.38
N LEU A 20 -2.64 -16.22 -1.75
CA LEU A 20 -2.84 -16.07 -0.32
C LEU A 20 -3.38 -17.38 0.24
N THR A 21 -2.79 -17.83 1.34
CA THR A 21 -3.36 -18.88 2.18
C THR A 21 -3.80 -18.25 3.50
N ALA A 22 -5.09 -18.29 3.78
CA ALA A 22 -5.66 -17.76 5.01
C ALA A 22 -6.13 -18.93 5.89
N VAL A 23 -6.03 -18.73 7.20
CA VAL A 23 -6.43 -19.75 8.19
C VAL A 23 -7.49 -19.17 9.11
N CYS A 24 -8.60 -19.90 9.25
CA CYS A 24 -9.62 -19.59 10.22
C CYS A 24 -9.44 -20.55 11.41
N THR A 25 -9.18 -19.97 12.58
CA THR A 25 -9.04 -20.71 13.83
C THR A 25 -10.26 -20.45 14.70
N VAL A 26 -10.95 -21.51 15.09
CA VAL A 26 -12.13 -21.42 15.95
C VAL A 26 -11.80 -21.86 17.36
N SER A 27 -12.44 -21.24 18.35
CA SER A 27 -12.30 -21.65 19.75
C SER A 27 -12.91 -23.03 19.97
N ALA A 28 -12.22 -23.86 20.75
CA ALA A 28 -12.73 -25.17 21.12
C ALA A 28 -14.07 -25.09 21.88
N GLU A 29 -14.35 -23.95 22.51
CA GLU A 29 -15.61 -23.71 23.22
C GLU A 29 -16.84 -23.73 22.32
N LEU A 30 -16.66 -23.46 21.01
CA LEU A 30 -17.75 -23.44 20.05
C LEU A 30 -18.23 -24.82 19.63
N GLU A 31 -17.49 -25.87 19.96
CA GLU A 31 -17.79 -27.25 19.56
C GLU A 31 -18.01 -27.41 18.04
N ILE A 32 -17.32 -26.55 17.24
CA ILE A 32 -17.38 -26.57 15.79
C ILE A 32 -16.13 -27.26 15.25
N THR A 33 -16.30 -28.17 14.31
CA THR A 33 -15.17 -28.81 13.64
C THR A 33 -14.75 -27.99 12.42
N ALA A 34 -13.45 -27.88 12.17
CA ALA A 34 -12.91 -27.17 11.01
C ALA A 34 -13.46 -27.71 9.69
N ARG A 35 -13.80 -28.99 9.65
CA ARG A 35 -14.35 -29.65 8.46
C ARG A 35 -15.71 -29.09 8.04
N SER A 36 -16.47 -28.51 8.96
CA SER A 36 -17.80 -27.97 8.69
C SER A 36 -17.78 -26.50 8.25
N LEU A 37 -16.62 -25.83 8.32
CA LEU A 37 -16.49 -24.43 7.95
C LEU A 37 -16.51 -24.26 6.44
N TYR A 38 -17.00 -23.11 5.98
CA TYR A 38 -16.84 -22.73 4.58
C TYR A 38 -16.42 -21.26 4.46
N TRP A 39 -15.93 -20.89 3.29
CA TRP A 39 -15.36 -19.59 3.04
C TRP A 39 -16.13 -18.87 1.93
N THR A 40 -16.27 -17.55 2.07
CA THR A 40 -16.79 -16.70 1.01
C THR A 40 -15.80 -15.57 0.71
N LEU A 41 -15.80 -15.12 -0.54
CA LEU A 41 -15.07 -13.94 -0.97
C LEU A 41 -16.07 -13.00 -1.63
N ASN A 42 -16.25 -11.80 -1.06
CA ASN A 42 -17.23 -10.82 -1.50
C ASN A 42 -18.65 -11.41 -1.60
N GLY A 43 -19.00 -12.26 -0.63
CA GLY A 43 -20.31 -12.90 -0.57
C GLY A 43 -20.47 -14.14 -1.45
N ARG A 44 -19.47 -14.47 -2.26
CA ARG A 44 -19.50 -15.65 -3.14
C ARG A 44 -18.79 -16.82 -2.48
N ARG A 45 -19.46 -17.95 -2.40
CA ARG A 45 -18.90 -19.16 -1.79
C ARG A 45 -17.72 -19.68 -2.61
N LEU A 46 -16.60 -19.95 -1.92
CA LEU A 46 -15.41 -20.53 -2.55
C LEU A 46 -15.53 -22.04 -2.65
N ALA A 47 -14.89 -22.63 -3.66
CA ALA A 47 -14.96 -24.06 -3.91
C ALA A 47 -14.25 -24.84 -2.79
N ARG A 48 -14.83 -25.97 -2.37
CA ARG A 48 -14.29 -26.81 -1.30
C ARG A 48 -12.89 -27.36 -1.60
N ASN A 49 -12.53 -27.54 -2.87
CA ASN A 49 -11.20 -28.02 -3.23
C ASN A 49 -10.09 -27.00 -2.94
N THR A 50 -10.44 -25.77 -2.59
CA THR A 50 -9.48 -24.74 -2.14
C THR A 50 -9.26 -24.75 -0.64
N TYR A 51 -10.03 -25.54 0.10
CA TYR A 51 -9.96 -25.65 1.56
C TYR A 51 -9.04 -26.78 1.99
N ARG A 52 -8.42 -26.61 3.16
CA ARG A 52 -7.64 -27.65 3.81
C ARG A 52 -7.90 -27.61 5.31
N VAL A 53 -8.19 -28.74 5.90
CA VAL A 53 -8.29 -28.87 7.34
C VAL A 53 -6.89 -29.08 7.92
N LEU A 54 -6.42 -28.14 8.72
CA LEU A 54 -5.08 -28.18 9.32
C LEU A 54 -5.11 -28.90 10.67
N SER A 55 -6.21 -28.71 11.42
CA SER A 55 -6.43 -29.33 12.72
C SER A 55 -7.94 -29.38 12.98
N PRO A 56 -8.39 -29.99 14.08
CA PRO A 56 -9.84 -29.97 14.42
C PRO A 56 -10.45 -28.57 14.54
N THR A 57 -9.64 -27.54 14.80
CA THR A 57 -10.09 -26.15 14.99
C THR A 57 -9.58 -25.19 13.93
N GLU A 58 -8.85 -25.65 12.91
CA GLU A 58 -8.24 -24.79 11.90
C GLU A 58 -8.58 -25.25 10.48
N SER A 59 -9.19 -24.35 9.72
CA SER A 59 -9.44 -24.52 8.29
C SER A 59 -8.67 -23.45 7.51
N SER A 60 -8.03 -23.85 6.42
CA SER A 60 -7.37 -22.90 5.52
C SER A 60 -8.06 -22.85 4.17
N VAL A 61 -7.90 -21.71 3.49
CA VAL A 61 -8.30 -21.51 2.10
C VAL A 61 -7.13 -20.91 1.36
N THR A 62 -6.91 -21.37 0.12
CA THR A 62 -5.85 -20.84 -0.74
C THR A 62 -6.49 -20.18 -1.95
N LEU A 63 -6.14 -18.91 -2.18
CA LEU A 63 -6.55 -18.12 -3.34
C LEU A 63 -5.34 -17.91 -4.23
N HIS A 64 -5.51 -18.11 -5.53
CA HIS A 64 -4.44 -17.95 -6.52
C HIS A 64 -4.77 -16.78 -7.45
N GLN A 65 -3.72 -16.16 -7.99
CA GLN A 65 -3.84 -15.10 -9.01
C GLN A 65 -4.84 -14.02 -8.62
N LEU A 66 -4.63 -13.40 -7.46
CA LEU A 66 -5.52 -12.38 -6.93
C LEU A 66 -5.66 -11.21 -7.88
N ASN A 67 -6.89 -10.79 -8.12
CA ASN A 67 -7.21 -9.59 -8.89
C ASN A 67 -7.18 -8.38 -8.00
N GLY A 68 -6.90 -7.21 -8.59
CA GLY A 68 -6.94 -5.95 -7.86
C GLY A 68 -8.29 -5.69 -7.20
N SER A 69 -8.28 -5.18 -5.98
CA SER A 69 -9.49 -4.86 -5.25
C SER A 69 -10.27 -3.75 -5.95
N LEU A 70 -11.59 -3.92 -6.04
CA LEU A 70 -12.49 -2.97 -6.72
C LEU A 70 -13.09 -1.93 -5.78
N GLN A 71 -12.90 -2.09 -4.47
CA GLN A 71 -13.45 -1.20 -3.45
C GLN A 71 -12.38 -0.78 -2.44
N ARG A 72 -12.53 0.42 -1.89
CA ARG A 72 -11.62 0.94 -0.86
C ARG A 72 -11.62 0.09 0.41
N SER A 73 -12.73 -0.56 0.69
CA SER A 73 -12.86 -1.47 1.83
C SER A 73 -12.14 -2.80 1.62
N GLY A 74 -11.56 -3.01 0.43
CA GLY A 74 -10.91 -4.26 0.08
C GLY A 74 -11.89 -5.37 -0.27
N ASP A 75 -11.35 -6.57 -0.46
CA ASP A 75 -12.15 -7.77 -0.71
C ASP A 75 -12.47 -8.45 0.61
N ASN A 76 -13.71 -8.83 0.81
CA ASN A 76 -14.17 -9.37 2.06
C ASN A 76 -14.07 -10.91 2.08
N LEU A 77 -13.05 -11.42 2.74
CA LEU A 77 -12.85 -12.85 2.95
C LEU A 77 -13.44 -13.25 4.29
N VAL A 78 -14.41 -14.16 4.28
CA VAL A 78 -15.17 -14.52 5.48
C VAL A 78 -15.18 -16.02 5.69
N CYS A 79 -15.01 -16.43 6.94
CA CYS A 79 -15.13 -17.80 7.42
C CYS A 79 -16.50 -17.96 8.07
N HIS A 80 -17.27 -18.96 7.62
CA HIS A 80 -18.63 -19.21 8.06
C HIS A 80 -18.81 -20.56 8.73
N ARG A 81 -19.75 -20.61 9.67
CA ARG A 81 -20.30 -21.85 10.20
C ARG A 81 -21.23 -22.49 9.15
N SER A 82 -21.43 -23.79 9.22
CA SER A 82 -22.26 -24.53 8.26
C SER A 82 -23.68 -24.00 8.11
N ASN A 83 -24.21 -23.36 9.15
CA ASN A 83 -25.56 -22.74 9.13
C ASN A 83 -25.58 -21.34 8.49
N GLY A 84 -24.44 -20.84 8.01
CA GLY A 84 -24.31 -19.51 7.41
C GLY A 84 -23.85 -18.42 8.35
N GLU A 85 -23.75 -18.68 9.64
CA GLU A 85 -23.28 -17.68 10.61
C GLU A 85 -21.86 -17.25 10.32
N VAL A 86 -21.60 -15.93 10.33
CA VAL A 86 -20.27 -15.35 10.14
C VAL A 86 -19.48 -15.55 11.43
N LEU A 87 -18.31 -16.18 11.31
CA LEU A 87 -17.42 -16.39 12.44
C LEU A 87 -16.29 -15.38 12.50
N ALA A 88 -15.66 -15.08 11.36
CA ALA A 88 -14.57 -14.11 11.27
C ALA A 88 -14.43 -13.61 9.85
N GLY A 89 -13.84 -12.42 9.70
CA GLY A 89 -13.61 -11.81 8.41
C GLY A 89 -12.26 -11.12 8.34
N SER A 90 -11.73 -11.00 7.13
CA SER A 90 -10.50 -10.29 6.82
C SER A 90 -10.68 -9.52 5.52
N CYS A 91 -10.21 -8.27 5.49
CA CYS A 91 -10.24 -7.45 4.29
C CYS A 91 -8.92 -7.61 3.54
N LEU A 92 -9.00 -8.04 2.28
CA LEU A 92 -7.83 -8.19 1.42
C LEU A 92 -7.68 -6.94 0.58
N TYR A 93 -6.53 -6.29 0.67
CA TYR A 93 -6.21 -5.10 -0.14
C TYR A 93 -5.22 -5.53 -1.21
N VAL A 94 -5.70 -5.76 -2.42
CA VAL A 94 -4.89 -6.24 -3.53
C VAL A 94 -4.65 -5.11 -4.51
N GLY A 95 -3.38 -4.78 -4.74
CA GLY A 95 -3.00 -3.69 -5.61
C GLY A 95 -1.60 -3.86 -6.17
N SER A 96 -1.06 -2.79 -6.74
CA SER A 96 0.26 -2.80 -7.35
C SER A 96 1.23 -1.89 -6.61
N LEU A 97 2.53 -2.07 -6.91
CA LEU A 97 3.57 -1.14 -6.48
C LEU A 97 3.28 0.25 -7.04
N PRO A 98 3.70 1.31 -6.34
CA PRO A 98 3.54 2.65 -6.89
C PRO A 98 4.30 2.78 -8.21
N GLU A 99 3.74 3.52 -9.13
CA GLU A 99 4.45 3.83 -10.35
C GLU A 99 5.40 5.01 -10.14
N LYS A 100 6.44 5.05 -10.96
CA LYS A 100 7.45 6.10 -10.97
C LYS A 100 6.79 7.47 -11.17
N PRO A 101 6.98 8.44 -10.26
CA PRO A 101 6.56 9.82 -10.51
C PRO A 101 7.29 10.39 -11.72
N VAL A 102 6.62 11.26 -12.49
CA VAL A 102 7.13 11.80 -13.72
C VAL A 102 6.99 13.33 -13.76
N ASN A 103 7.67 13.98 -14.72
CA ASN A 103 7.55 15.42 -14.97
C ASN A 103 7.90 16.27 -13.76
N LEU A 104 8.92 15.86 -13.01
CA LEU A 104 9.42 16.67 -11.90
C LEU A 104 10.06 17.94 -12.45
N THR A 105 9.52 19.09 -12.04
CA THR A 105 10.05 20.42 -12.39
C THR A 105 10.17 21.26 -11.13
N CYS A 106 11.24 22.06 -11.07
CA CYS A 106 11.49 22.93 -9.92
C CYS A 106 11.82 24.34 -10.41
N TRP A 107 11.47 25.34 -9.59
CA TRP A 107 11.75 26.76 -9.87
C TRP A 107 12.00 27.50 -8.57
N SER A 108 12.64 28.67 -8.68
CA SER A 108 12.89 29.57 -7.56
C SER A 108 12.33 30.94 -7.87
N ARG A 109 11.76 31.61 -6.88
CA ARG A 109 11.23 32.98 -7.04
C ARG A 109 12.20 34.06 -6.62
N ASN A 110 13.07 33.74 -5.66
CA ASN A 110 13.94 34.75 -5.02
C ASN A 110 15.37 34.23 -4.81
N THR A 111 15.80 33.21 -5.51
CA THR A 111 17.11 32.56 -5.39
C THR A 111 17.43 31.96 -4.01
N LYS A 112 16.47 32.00 -3.09
CA LYS A 112 16.63 31.44 -1.73
C LYS A 112 15.65 30.31 -1.43
N ASP A 113 14.62 30.19 -2.24
CA ASP A 113 13.60 29.18 -2.12
C ASP A 113 13.63 28.19 -3.28
N LEU A 114 12.91 27.12 -3.15
CA LEU A 114 12.72 26.14 -4.19
C LEU A 114 11.29 25.64 -4.14
N SER A 115 10.63 25.67 -5.29
CA SER A 115 9.31 25.07 -5.46
C SER A 115 9.42 23.96 -6.50
N CYS A 116 8.80 22.82 -6.23
CA CYS A 116 8.82 21.69 -7.13
C CYS A 116 7.43 21.12 -7.32
N ARG A 117 7.19 20.62 -8.51
CA ARG A 117 5.93 19.95 -8.85
C ARG A 117 6.23 18.72 -9.70
N TRP A 118 5.41 17.69 -9.52
CA TRP A 118 5.53 16.44 -10.26
C TRP A 118 4.16 15.91 -10.62
N CYS A 119 4.13 14.90 -11.49
CA CYS A 119 2.94 14.15 -11.79
C CYS A 119 3.05 12.77 -11.16
N PRO A 120 1.97 12.26 -10.56
CA PRO A 120 1.97 10.86 -10.14
C PRO A 120 2.05 9.97 -11.37
N GLY A 121 2.45 8.73 -11.16
CA GLY A 121 2.33 7.71 -12.20
C GLY A 121 0.87 7.37 -12.49
N SER A 122 0.62 6.20 -13.06
CA SER A 122 -0.72 5.77 -13.45
C SER A 122 -1.69 5.74 -12.25
N PRO A 123 -2.97 6.08 -12.47
CA PRO A 123 -4.00 6.04 -11.43
C PRO A 123 -4.44 4.63 -11.01
N GLY A 124 -3.68 3.58 -11.36
CA GLY A 124 -4.05 2.19 -11.09
C GLY A 124 -4.09 1.76 -9.63
N GLU A 125 -3.70 2.64 -8.70
CA GLU A 125 -3.52 2.31 -7.29
C GLU A 125 -4.59 2.90 -6.39
N ARG A 126 -5.83 2.81 -6.81
CA ARG A 126 -6.95 3.51 -6.18
C ARG A 126 -7.19 3.15 -4.72
N PHE A 127 -6.76 1.97 -4.27
CA PHE A 127 -7.17 1.42 -2.99
C PHE A 127 -6.03 1.22 -2.00
N ILE A 128 -4.79 1.39 -2.47
CA ILE A 128 -3.61 1.41 -1.61
C ILE A 128 -3.07 2.83 -1.59
N ASN A 129 -3.07 3.45 -0.41
CA ASN A 129 -2.62 4.83 -0.27
C ASN A 129 -1.16 4.97 -0.64
N THR A 130 -0.88 5.81 -1.64
CA THR A 130 0.47 6.14 -2.06
C THR A 130 0.87 7.47 -1.43
N LYS A 131 2.03 7.50 -0.80
CA LYS A 131 2.64 8.70 -0.22
C LYS A 131 3.77 9.17 -1.13
N TYR A 132 3.88 10.47 -1.28
CA TYR A 132 4.93 11.09 -2.07
C TYR A 132 5.85 11.89 -1.16
N SER A 133 7.15 11.77 -1.41
CA SER A 133 8.16 12.46 -0.63
C SER A 133 9.18 13.03 -1.60
N LEU A 134 9.32 14.35 -1.63
CA LEU A 134 10.36 15.00 -2.41
C LEU A 134 11.63 15.04 -1.58
N LYS A 135 12.71 14.52 -2.15
CA LYS A 135 14.01 14.47 -1.52
C LYS A 135 15.03 15.27 -2.32
N TYR A 136 15.96 15.88 -1.63
CA TYR A 136 17.02 16.67 -2.25
C TYR A 136 18.31 16.58 -1.46
N LYS A 137 19.42 16.75 -2.15
CA LYS A 137 20.76 16.80 -1.54
C LYS A 137 21.71 17.61 -2.40
N LEU A 138 22.77 18.11 -1.81
CA LEU A 138 23.89 18.66 -2.57
C LEU A 138 24.53 17.55 -3.41
N LYS A 139 24.87 17.84 -4.66
CA LYS A 139 25.32 16.84 -5.65
C LYS A 139 26.52 16.02 -5.19
N TRP A 140 27.50 16.66 -4.61
CA TRP A 140 28.77 16.00 -4.29
C TRP A 140 28.96 15.65 -2.83
N TYR A 141 28.17 16.25 -1.95
CA TYR A 141 28.29 16.02 -0.52
C TYR A 141 27.02 16.47 0.20
N GLY A 142 26.88 16.04 1.42
CA GLY A 142 25.71 16.38 2.23
C GLY A 142 24.76 15.21 2.38
N LYS A 143 23.89 15.36 3.35
CA LYS A 143 22.87 14.36 3.65
C LYS A 143 21.63 14.61 2.83
N GLU A 144 20.93 13.54 2.52
CA GLU A 144 19.62 13.59 1.94
C GLU A 144 18.65 14.32 2.86
N LYS A 145 17.93 15.29 2.33
CA LYS A 145 16.90 16.04 3.03
C LYS A 145 15.55 15.79 2.38
N GLU A 146 14.52 15.89 3.19
CA GLU A 146 13.16 15.71 2.73
C GLU A 146 12.39 17.02 2.85
N CYS A 147 11.52 17.29 1.87
CA CYS A 147 10.62 18.42 1.92
C CYS A 147 9.61 18.26 3.05
N GLU A 148 9.37 19.32 3.79
CA GLU A 148 8.41 19.32 4.90
C GLU A 148 7.13 20.07 4.57
N ASP A 149 7.16 20.94 3.57
CA ASP A 149 6.03 21.81 3.22
C ASP A 149 5.42 21.41 1.88
N TYR A 150 4.33 20.65 1.96
CA TYR A 150 3.53 20.23 0.81
C TYR A 150 2.24 21.03 0.70
N THR A 151 2.24 22.28 1.16
CA THR A 151 1.03 23.06 1.32
C THR A 151 0.30 23.35 0.03
N GLY A 152 -1.01 23.26 0.12
CA GLY A 152 -2.00 23.86 -0.75
C GLY A 152 -2.36 23.08 -1.99
N GLN A 153 -1.43 22.44 -2.67
CA GLN A 153 -1.73 21.68 -3.89
C GLN A 153 -1.10 20.30 -3.84
N PRO A 154 -1.81 19.27 -4.33
CA PRO A 154 -1.24 17.93 -4.42
C PRO A 154 -0.03 17.93 -5.35
N TYR A 155 0.92 17.06 -5.05
CA TYR A 155 2.13 16.84 -5.86
C TYR A 155 3.00 18.08 -6.01
N THR A 156 3.05 18.93 -4.99
CA THR A 156 3.84 20.15 -4.94
C THR A 156 4.58 20.24 -3.62
N CYS A 157 5.83 20.70 -3.66
CA CYS A 157 6.63 20.92 -2.47
C CYS A 157 7.28 22.30 -2.50
N TYR A 158 7.38 22.94 -1.35
CA TYR A 158 8.02 24.23 -1.19
C TYR A 158 9.11 24.15 -0.12
N VAL A 159 10.32 24.57 -0.49
CA VAL A 159 11.47 24.68 0.44
C VAL A 159 11.79 26.17 0.58
N PRO A 160 11.44 26.78 1.73
CA PRO A 160 11.43 28.25 1.83
C PRO A 160 12.78 28.89 2.09
N ARG A 161 13.80 28.14 2.55
CA ARG A 161 15.08 28.74 2.95
C ARG A 161 16.17 27.67 3.14
N ASP A 162 17.38 28.13 3.47
CA ASP A 162 18.54 27.32 3.80
C ASP A 162 19.11 26.54 2.61
N LEU A 163 18.96 27.10 1.40
CA LEU A 163 19.51 26.49 0.20
C LEU A 163 20.82 27.17 -0.19
N ALA A 164 21.80 26.36 -0.56
CA ALA A 164 23.07 26.82 -1.10
C ALA A 164 22.89 27.31 -2.54
N ILE A 165 23.44 28.49 -2.89
CA ILE A 165 23.19 29.10 -4.19
C ILE A 165 24.30 28.85 -5.22
N PHE A 166 25.44 28.32 -4.81
CA PHE A 166 26.57 28.07 -5.72
C PHE A 166 26.90 26.58 -5.89
N THR A 167 26.05 25.70 -5.38
CA THR A 167 26.25 24.27 -5.46
C THR A 167 25.01 23.62 -6.03
N PRO A 168 25.13 22.75 -7.05
CA PRO A 168 23.97 22.09 -7.62
C PRO A 168 23.34 21.10 -6.63
N TYR A 169 22.02 20.99 -6.74
CA TYR A 169 21.23 20.02 -6.00
C TYR A 169 20.79 18.88 -6.92
N GLU A 170 20.71 17.71 -6.35
CA GLU A 170 19.99 16.61 -6.94
C GLU A 170 18.63 16.51 -6.24
N VAL A 171 17.56 16.41 -7.04
CA VAL A 171 16.17 16.37 -6.54
C VAL A 171 15.46 15.21 -7.19
N TRP A 172 14.68 14.49 -6.39
CA TRP A 172 13.86 13.39 -6.87
C TRP A 172 12.64 13.22 -5.99
N VAL A 173 11.63 12.51 -6.48
CA VAL A 173 10.41 12.19 -5.74
C VAL A 173 10.31 10.69 -5.55
N GLU A 174 10.02 10.28 -4.33
CA GLU A 174 9.74 8.89 -3.99
C GLU A 174 8.25 8.69 -3.76
N ALA A 175 7.66 7.78 -4.50
CA ALA A 175 6.31 7.30 -4.26
C ALA A 175 6.37 5.99 -3.49
N SER A 176 5.63 5.87 -2.41
CA SER A 176 5.64 4.66 -1.57
C SER A 176 4.25 4.26 -1.14
N ASN A 177 4.01 2.97 -1.07
CA ASN A 177 2.83 2.38 -0.46
C ASN A 177 3.27 1.18 0.39
N GLN A 178 2.31 0.44 0.92
CA GLN A 178 2.62 -0.70 1.79
C GLN A 178 3.32 -1.86 1.06
N LEU A 179 3.30 -1.88 -0.26
CA LEU A 179 3.96 -2.92 -1.07
C LEU A 179 5.39 -2.57 -1.43
N GLY A 180 5.76 -1.30 -1.43
CA GLY A 180 7.10 -0.85 -1.79
C GLY A 180 7.14 0.59 -2.28
N SER A 181 8.19 0.94 -3.01
CA SER A 181 8.42 2.31 -3.48
C SER A 181 8.95 2.35 -4.90
N ALA A 182 8.78 3.51 -5.54
CA ALA A 182 9.36 3.85 -6.83
C ALA A 182 9.85 5.30 -6.79
N THR A 183 10.95 5.59 -7.46
CA THR A 183 11.53 6.94 -7.46
C THR A 183 11.47 7.53 -8.86
N SER A 184 11.27 8.86 -8.93
CA SER A 184 11.40 9.61 -10.19
C SER A 184 12.84 9.62 -10.67
N ASP A 185 13.05 10.07 -11.90
CA ASP A 185 14.39 10.42 -12.36
C ASP A 185 14.92 11.55 -11.48
N VAL A 186 16.23 11.50 -11.23
CA VAL A 186 16.91 12.56 -10.49
C VAL A 186 17.17 13.73 -11.43
N ILE A 187 16.77 14.93 -11.03
CA ILE A 187 17.14 16.15 -11.75
C ILE A 187 18.24 16.88 -10.99
N THR A 188 19.15 17.49 -11.73
CA THR A 188 20.20 18.32 -11.15
C THR A 188 19.90 19.78 -11.49
N LEU A 189 19.95 20.65 -10.48
CA LEU A 189 19.66 22.06 -10.68
C LEU A 189 20.51 22.97 -9.79
N ASP A 190 20.76 24.16 -10.26
CA ASP A 190 21.30 25.27 -9.49
C ASP A 190 20.19 26.25 -9.16
N ILE A 191 20.14 26.71 -7.92
CA ILE A 191 19.09 27.65 -7.47
C ILE A 191 19.12 28.94 -8.26
N LEU A 192 20.28 29.37 -8.73
CA LEU A 192 20.42 30.58 -9.52
C LEU A 192 19.89 30.46 -10.94
N ASP A 193 19.77 29.24 -11.46
CA ASP A 193 19.40 28.98 -12.85
C ASP A 193 17.91 28.60 -13.05
N VAL A 194 17.14 28.54 -11.97
CA VAL A 194 15.74 28.09 -12.01
C VAL A 194 14.74 29.14 -11.56
#